data_3e9b5e751831806e951f66fec77c2304
#
_entry.id   3e9b5e751831806e951f66fec77c2304
#
_cell.length_a   1.000
_cell.length_b   1.000
_cell.length_c   1.000
_cell.angle_alpha   90.00
_cell.angle_beta   90.00
_cell.angle_gamma   90.00
#
_symmetry.space_group_name_H-M   'P 1'
#
loop_
_entity.id
_entity.type
_entity.pdbx_description
1 polymer ?
#
loop_
_entity_poly.entity_id
_entity_poly.type
_entity_poly.pdbx_seq_one_letter_code
_entity_poly.pdbx_strand_id
1 'polypeptide(L)'
;TTDIWNGLIGEGVLSSECKMNSCNVDQEQKTIDLDVDSGTGSYIRSMGTTGEQQILTCITKSFLKTYGCERLKITENGQPLETGHTVLEGYMTADE
;
A
#
# COMPACT_ATOMS: atom_id res chain seq x y z
N THR A 1 -1.58 6.06 -11.36
CA THR A 1 -1.91 5.77 -9.94
C THR A 1 -3.15 4.91 -9.84
N THR A 2 -4.26 5.39 -10.38
CA THR A 2 -5.51 4.62 -10.39
C THR A 2 -5.36 3.31 -11.17
N ASP A 3 -4.61 3.33 -12.24
CA ASP A 3 -4.39 2.13 -13.06
C ASP A 3 -3.63 1.05 -12.30
N ILE A 4 -2.66 1.42 -11.47
CA ILE A 4 -1.93 0.46 -10.63
C ILE A 4 -2.88 -0.17 -9.63
N TRP A 5 -3.70 0.65 -8.98
CA TRP A 5 -4.67 0.18 -7.99
C TRP A 5 -5.68 -0.78 -8.63
N ASN A 6 -6.23 -0.40 -9.77
CA ASN A 6 -7.17 -1.26 -10.50
C ASN A 6 -6.52 -2.55 -10.97
N GLY A 7 -5.25 -2.50 -11.35
CA GLY A 7 -4.49 -3.69 -11.72
C GLY A 7 -4.36 -4.66 -10.55
N LEU A 8 -4.10 -4.14 -9.36
CA LEU A 8 -4.00 -4.98 -8.15
C LEU A 8 -5.34 -5.63 -7.82
N ILE A 9 -6.44 -4.91 -8.00
CA ILE A 9 -7.79 -5.47 -7.83
C ILE A 9 -8.03 -6.56 -8.86
N GLY A 10 -7.68 -6.30 -10.12
CA GLY A 10 -7.87 -7.25 -11.21
C GLY A 10 -7.06 -8.53 -11.04
N GLU A 11 -5.90 -8.45 -10.39
CA GLU A 11 -5.05 -9.61 -10.12
C GLU A 11 -5.44 -10.37 -8.85
N GLY A 12 -6.42 -9.87 -8.11
CA GLY A 12 -6.86 -10.52 -6.89
C GLY A 12 -6.04 -10.20 -5.66
N VAL A 13 -5.11 -9.25 -5.76
CA VAL A 13 -4.31 -8.79 -4.60
C VAL A 13 -5.19 -7.98 -3.66
N LEU A 14 -6.05 -7.14 -4.23
CA LEU A 14 -6.99 -6.31 -3.48
C LEU A 14 -8.42 -6.65 -3.86
N SER A 15 -9.35 -6.42 -2.94
CA SER A 15 -10.78 -6.56 -3.18
C SER A 15 -11.28 -5.35 -3.99
N SER A 16 -12.35 -5.55 -4.74
CA SER A 16 -13.01 -4.46 -5.46
C SER A 16 -13.58 -3.38 -4.52
N GLU A 17 -13.68 -3.71 -3.22
CA GLU A 17 -14.14 -2.75 -2.21
C GLU A 17 -13.00 -1.90 -1.64
N CYS A 18 -11.75 -2.25 -1.96
CA CYS A 18 -10.60 -1.48 -1.51
C CYS A 18 -10.50 -0.17 -2.28
N LYS A 19 -10.26 0.93 -1.60
CA LYS A 19 -10.18 2.25 -2.22
C LYS A 19 -8.95 3.02 -1.74
N MET A 20 -8.34 3.72 -2.68
CA MET A 20 -7.22 4.61 -2.42
C MET A 20 -7.75 6.04 -2.28
N ASN A 21 -7.43 6.68 -1.16
CA ASN A 21 -7.85 8.07 -0.94
C ASN A 21 -6.96 9.05 -1.70
N SER A 22 -5.63 8.82 -1.65
CA SER A 22 -4.68 9.69 -2.33
C SER A 22 -3.35 8.96 -2.54
N CYS A 23 -2.56 9.50 -3.46
CA CYS A 23 -1.21 9.00 -3.70
C CYS A 23 -0.34 10.19 -4.10
N ASN A 24 0.66 10.48 -3.28
CA ASN A 24 1.59 11.58 -3.53
C ASN A 24 2.97 11.01 -3.84
N VAL A 25 3.48 11.32 -5.02
CA VAL A 25 4.78 10.84 -5.48
C VAL A 25 5.78 12.01 -5.42
N ASP A 26 6.86 11.84 -4.66
CA ASP A 26 7.93 12.83 -4.58
C ASP A 26 9.14 12.28 -5.35
N GLN A 27 9.35 12.80 -6.55
CA GLN A 27 10.44 12.34 -7.41
C GLN A 27 11.81 12.78 -6.93
N GLU A 28 11.88 13.86 -6.16
CA GLU A 28 13.16 14.34 -5.62
C GLU A 28 13.64 13.42 -4.48
N GLN A 29 12.73 13.01 -3.62
CA GLN A 29 13.03 12.14 -2.49
C GLN A 29 12.92 10.66 -2.85
N LYS A 30 12.36 10.35 -4.01
CA LYS A 30 12.07 8.99 -4.44
C LYS A 30 11.15 8.26 -3.45
N THR A 31 10.14 8.97 -2.96
CA THR A 31 9.18 8.43 -2.02
C THR A 31 7.75 8.54 -2.53
N ILE A 32 6.90 7.64 -2.05
CA ILE A 32 5.47 7.65 -2.36
C ILE A 32 4.70 7.61 -1.05
N ASP A 33 3.76 8.53 -0.88
CA ASP A 33 2.84 8.53 0.26
C ASP A 33 1.46 8.10 -0.24
N LEU A 34 1.07 6.88 0.11
CA LEU A 34 -0.19 6.27 -0.30
C LEU A 34 -1.15 6.25 0.87
N ASP A 35 -2.32 6.88 0.71
CA ASP A 35 -3.36 6.85 1.73
C ASP A 35 -4.53 6.01 1.24
N VAL A 36 -5.00 5.10 2.09
CA VAL A 36 -6.09 4.19 1.76
C VAL A 36 -7.26 4.38 2.74
N ASP A 37 -8.43 3.89 2.37
CA ASP A 37 -9.60 4.00 3.24
C ASP A 37 -9.60 2.89 4.30
N SER A 38 -10.56 2.99 5.24
CA SER A 38 -10.68 2.01 6.32
C SER A 38 -11.08 0.62 5.81
N GLY A 39 -11.80 0.56 4.69
CA GLY A 39 -12.16 -0.72 4.07
C GLY A 39 -10.94 -1.48 3.58
N THR A 40 -9.98 -0.77 3.00
CA THR A 40 -8.71 -1.37 2.56
C THR A 40 -7.91 -1.85 3.77
N GLY A 41 -7.80 -1.02 4.80
CA GLY A 41 -7.09 -1.41 6.03
C GLY A 41 -7.70 -2.66 6.67
N SER A 42 -9.02 -2.71 6.76
CA SER A 42 -9.72 -3.87 7.29
C SER A 42 -9.49 -5.13 6.45
N TYR A 43 -9.51 -4.98 5.13
CA TYR A 43 -9.25 -6.08 4.22
C TYR A 43 -7.85 -6.67 4.45
N ILE A 44 -6.84 -5.80 4.54
CA ILE A 44 -5.45 -6.23 4.78
C ILE A 44 -5.36 -6.96 6.12
N ARG A 45 -5.94 -6.39 7.17
CA ARG A 45 -5.89 -6.99 8.51
C ARG A 45 -6.60 -8.34 8.59
N SER A 46 -7.59 -8.57 7.74
CA SER A 46 -8.35 -9.82 7.75
C SER A 46 -7.59 -10.99 7.14
N MET A 47 -6.48 -10.75 6.48
CA MET A 47 -5.73 -11.77 5.74
C MET A 47 -4.75 -12.59 6.60
N GLY A 48 -4.53 -12.20 7.86
CA GLY A 48 -3.54 -12.83 8.70
C GLY A 48 -2.12 -12.37 8.34
N THR A 49 -1.13 -12.80 9.13
CA THR A 49 0.25 -12.30 9.02
C THR A 49 0.84 -12.48 7.62
N THR A 50 0.76 -13.68 7.07
CA THR A 50 1.33 -13.98 5.76
C THR A 50 0.62 -13.21 4.66
N GLY A 51 -0.72 -13.18 4.70
CA GLY A 51 -1.51 -12.47 3.71
C GLY A 51 -1.27 -10.97 3.74
N GLU A 52 -1.17 -10.38 4.94
CA GLU A 52 -0.85 -8.97 5.11
C GLU A 52 0.48 -8.62 4.44
N GLN A 53 1.51 -9.41 4.71
CA GLN A 53 2.83 -9.18 4.14
C GLN A 53 2.83 -9.32 2.62
N GLN A 54 2.13 -10.30 2.09
CA GLN A 54 2.04 -10.49 0.65
C GLN A 54 1.35 -9.30 -0.03
N ILE A 55 0.24 -8.83 0.52
CA ILE A 55 -0.48 -7.70 -0.03
C ILE A 55 0.37 -6.43 0.03
N LEU A 56 0.97 -6.15 1.17
CA LEU A 56 1.81 -4.96 1.35
C LEU A 56 3.03 -4.99 0.42
N THR A 57 3.64 -6.15 0.26
CA THR A 57 4.78 -6.32 -0.65
C THR A 57 4.35 -6.07 -2.11
N CYS A 58 3.22 -6.62 -2.52
CA CYS A 58 2.72 -6.41 -3.88
C CYS A 58 2.40 -4.94 -4.15
N ILE A 59 1.75 -4.27 -3.23
CA ILE A 59 1.44 -2.84 -3.35
C ILE A 59 2.74 -2.04 -3.45
N THR A 60 3.66 -2.28 -2.53
CA THR A 60 4.94 -1.55 -2.47
C THR A 60 5.72 -1.72 -3.77
N LYS A 61 5.93 -2.96 -4.21
CA LYS A 61 6.69 -3.23 -5.43
C LYS A 61 6.03 -2.62 -6.66
N SER A 62 4.71 -2.72 -6.78
CA SER A 62 3.99 -2.20 -7.94
C SER A 62 4.14 -0.70 -8.05
N PHE A 63 3.96 0.04 -6.95
CA PHE A 63 4.08 1.48 -6.96
C PHE A 63 5.52 1.94 -7.15
N LEU A 64 6.46 1.34 -6.45
CA LEU A 64 7.87 1.74 -6.55
C LEU A 64 8.43 1.49 -7.95
N LYS A 65 8.11 0.34 -8.54
CA LYS A 65 8.56 0.01 -9.89
C LYS A 65 7.98 0.96 -10.92
N THR A 66 6.69 1.27 -10.83
CA THR A 66 6.01 2.11 -11.81
C THR A 66 6.54 3.54 -11.80
N TYR A 67 6.80 4.10 -10.63
CA TYR A 67 7.25 5.48 -10.49
C TYR A 67 8.76 5.64 -10.37
N GLY A 68 9.49 4.53 -10.32
CA GLY A 68 10.93 4.58 -10.14
C GLY A 68 11.35 5.14 -8.80
N CYS A 69 10.54 4.94 -7.77
CA CYS A 69 10.82 5.39 -6.42
C CYS A 69 11.44 4.29 -5.58
N GLU A 70 12.01 4.66 -4.44
CA GLU A 70 12.75 3.73 -3.59
C GLU A 70 12.01 3.36 -2.31
N ARG A 71 11.08 4.20 -1.85
CA ARG A 71 10.37 4.00 -0.59
C ARG A 71 8.91 4.38 -0.71
N LEU A 72 8.07 3.65 0.02
CA LEU A 72 6.62 3.87 0.03
C LEU A 72 6.10 3.83 1.45
N LYS A 73 5.24 4.78 1.79
CA LYS A 73 4.55 4.83 3.07
C LYS A 73 3.07 4.67 2.83
N ILE A 74 2.42 3.83 3.65
CA ILE A 74 0.98 3.61 3.57
C ILE A 74 0.31 4.14 4.83
N THR A 75 -0.73 4.95 4.64
CA THR A 75 -1.56 5.45 5.75
C THR A 75 -3.01 5.05 5.52
N GLU A 76 -3.78 5.00 6.59
CA GLU A 76 -5.21 4.72 6.55
C GLU A 76 -5.94 5.95 7.06
N ASN A 77 -6.63 6.67 6.17
CA ASN A 77 -7.33 7.91 6.50
C ASN A 77 -6.42 8.91 7.24
N GLY A 78 -5.18 9.04 6.75
CA GLY A 78 -4.21 9.99 7.30
C GLY A 78 -3.43 9.51 8.51
N GLN A 79 -3.71 8.31 9.00
CA GLN A 79 -3.01 7.73 10.14
C GLN A 79 -2.13 6.56 9.69
N PRO A 80 -1.04 6.27 10.41
CA PRO A 80 -0.23 5.09 10.05
C PRO A 80 -1.08 3.83 10.01
N LEU A 81 -0.88 3.01 8.97
CA LEU A 81 -1.63 1.78 8.83
C LEU A 81 -1.22 0.79 9.92
N GLU A 82 -2.19 0.29 10.68
CA GLU A 82 -1.96 -0.74 11.68
C GLU A 82 -2.40 -2.10 11.15
N THR A 83 -1.53 -3.10 11.34
CA THR A 83 -1.91 -4.50 11.12
C THR A 83 -2.10 -5.16 12.48
N GLY A 84 -2.42 -6.45 12.51
CA GLY A 84 -2.55 -7.17 13.77
C GLY A 84 -1.23 -7.33 14.53
N HIS A 85 -0.11 -7.00 13.90
CA HIS A 85 1.23 -7.26 14.45
C HIS A 85 2.14 -6.04 14.52
N THR A 86 1.86 -4.99 13.77
CA THR A 86 2.74 -3.84 13.71
C THR A 86 2.00 -2.59 13.22
N VAL A 87 2.64 -1.45 13.41
CA VAL A 87 2.17 -0.17 12.89
C VAL A 87 3.16 0.30 11.82
N LEU A 88 2.66 0.63 10.64
CA LEU A 88 3.51 1.05 9.52
C LEU A 88 3.75 2.55 9.58
N GLU A 89 4.63 2.98 10.47
CA GLU A 89 4.90 4.40 10.69
C GLU A 89 5.92 5.01 9.73
N GLY A 90 6.71 4.19 9.09
CA GLY A 90 7.79 4.66 8.22
C GLY A 90 7.63 4.20 6.79
N TYR A 91 8.64 4.50 5.99
CA TYR A 91 8.68 4.10 4.60
C TYR A 91 9.15 2.66 4.48
N MET A 92 8.55 1.94 3.51
CA MET A 92 8.90 0.56 3.19
C MET A 92 9.67 0.53 1.88
N THR A 93 10.56 -0.46 1.73
CA THR A 93 11.28 -0.69 0.47
C THR A 93 10.81 -1.98 -0.17
N ALA A 94 11.14 -2.16 -1.46
CA ALA A 94 10.74 -3.36 -2.19
C ALA A 94 11.45 -4.63 -1.70
N ASP A 95 12.54 -4.47 -0.97
CA ASP A 95 13.35 -5.59 -0.49
C ASP A 95 12.92 -6.14 0.87
N GLU A 96 11.93 -5.53 1.48
CA GLU A 96 11.46 -5.91 2.82
C GLU A 96 10.23 -6.81 2.79
#